data_9eee9fce9e5493ac4c27bfaac2ee99b0
#
_entry.id   9eee9fce9e5493ac4c27bfaac2ee99b0
#
_cell.length_a   1.000
_cell.length_b   1.000
_cell.length_c   1.000
_cell.angle_alpha   90.00
_cell.angle_beta   90.00
_cell.angle_gamma   90.00
#
_symmetry.space_group_name_H-M   'P 1'
#
loop_
_entity.id
_entity.type
_entity.pdbx_description
1 polymer ?
#
loop_
_entity_poly.entity_id
_entity_poly.type
_entity_poly.pdbx_seq_one_letter_code
_entity_poly.pdbx_strand_id
1 'polypeptide(L)'
;MKQKSSATDKLQTLQLQHWLRTVKSGEVPTVKDLKTGQVVDLPLPLARSDGGGLTFTLSSSGTATWILRYRVAGRARELTIGNFPDISLAEARKIAREKRSEIDRAGDPAVDKQRMKALALKDWTVRQLIDDYREKILNDLGTSTQKGYGRSLARIQSRLGSYAVAQVSSLDIVELIESVDAPWNESRMLLTTARMLFKHAAGRKLVAANPCVGIDLSALMGKRPATRRRLMLSREELGLVMRAELNRENALAVRLLLATAVRSSELRTAKWSHFDFDQDVWSIPASKTGPGIQIPLTAPVKEWLQELEQRAGKSEFVLPVRGNYKNASTKGDRPINPNTIAAAIDFWMTEYKPEVRRFTPHDLRSTAKSHMRALGVPRDITEMCLNHKLSGIEGIYDVHTYFEERKEALTIWSKFLTEVERESVGLTPDAVIPVSPRLTALKPARRTLVTTDQV
;
A
#
# COMPACT_ATOMS: atom_id res chain seq x y z
N MET A 1 -50.15 -10.33 -36.72
CA MET A 1 -50.58 -8.98 -36.32
C MET A 1 -49.65 -7.96 -37.00
N LYS A 2 -50.18 -7.14 -37.92
CA LYS A 2 -49.40 -6.11 -38.61
C LYS A 2 -49.00 -5.01 -37.61
N GLN A 3 -47.73 -4.84 -37.33
CA GLN A 3 -47.21 -3.66 -36.63
C GLN A 3 -47.56 -2.42 -37.48
N LYS A 4 -48.46 -1.57 -36.97
CA LYS A 4 -48.62 -0.21 -37.49
C LYS A 4 -47.33 0.54 -37.25
N SER A 5 -46.57 0.86 -38.30
CA SER A 5 -45.47 1.79 -38.25
C SER A 5 -46.01 3.13 -37.71
N SER A 6 -45.68 3.50 -36.48
CA SER A 6 -46.02 4.80 -35.95
C SER A 6 -45.21 5.83 -36.74
N ALA A 7 -45.90 6.71 -37.49
CA ALA A 7 -45.21 7.80 -38.18
C ALA A 7 -44.31 8.58 -37.20
N THR A 8 -43.05 8.72 -37.55
CA THR A 8 -42.06 9.56 -36.83
C THR A 8 -41.99 10.95 -37.47
N ASP A 9 -41.36 11.89 -36.80
CA ASP A 9 -41.14 13.25 -37.32
C ASP A 9 -42.40 14.11 -37.53
N LYS A 10 -43.30 14.07 -36.57
CA LYS A 10 -44.60 14.76 -36.64
C LYS A 10 -44.52 16.26 -36.25
N LEU A 11 -43.52 16.66 -35.43
CA LEU A 11 -43.38 18.00 -34.93
C LEU A 11 -42.46 18.86 -35.81
N GLN A 12 -42.68 20.14 -35.82
CA GLN A 12 -41.87 21.12 -36.55
C GLN A 12 -41.29 22.15 -35.59
N THR A 13 -40.02 22.54 -35.78
CA THR A 13 -39.30 23.45 -34.89
C THR A 13 -40.01 24.79 -34.75
N LEU A 14 -40.51 25.36 -35.87
CA LEU A 14 -41.25 26.64 -35.83
C LEU A 14 -42.52 26.56 -34.98
N GLN A 15 -43.23 25.47 -35.03
CA GLN A 15 -44.42 25.21 -34.24
C GLN A 15 -44.10 25.16 -32.73
N LEU A 16 -43.01 24.50 -32.35
CA LEU A 16 -42.57 24.42 -30.95
C LEU A 16 -42.12 25.75 -30.42
N GLN A 17 -41.43 26.54 -31.23
CA GLN A 17 -41.03 27.92 -30.88
C GLN A 17 -42.23 28.82 -30.71
N HIS A 18 -43.23 28.70 -31.59
CA HIS A 18 -44.46 29.46 -31.47
C HIS A 18 -45.18 29.13 -30.17
N TRP A 19 -45.43 27.86 -29.88
CA TRP A 19 -46.09 27.47 -28.63
C TRP A 19 -45.34 27.93 -27.38
N LEU A 20 -44.01 27.82 -27.36
CA LEU A 20 -43.21 28.29 -26.25
C LEU A 20 -43.31 29.83 -26.04
N ARG A 21 -43.30 30.62 -27.12
CA ARG A 21 -43.45 32.07 -27.05
C ARG A 21 -44.85 32.43 -26.54
N THR A 22 -45.91 31.86 -27.07
CA THR A 22 -47.29 32.08 -26.68
C THR A 22 -47.52 31.83 -25.20
N VAL A 23 -46.99 30.72 -24.67
CA VAL A 23 -47.10 30.42 -23.23
C VAL A 23 -46.29 31.40 -22.38
N LYS A 24 -45.11 31.84 -22.84
CA LYS A 24 -44.31 32.86 -22.14
C LYS A 24 -44.94 34.26 -22.16
N SER A 25 -45.78 34.56 -23.14
CA SER A 25 -46.57 35.83 -23.15
C SER A 25 -47.87 35.72 -22.34
N GLY A 26 -48.14 34.59 -21.69
CA GLY A 26 -49.34 34.40 -20.88
C GLY A 26 -50.60 33.99 -21.67
N GLU A 27 -50.42 33.63 -22.94
CA GLU A 27 -51.51 33.25 -23.83
C GLU A 27 -51.56 31.70 -23.98
N VAL A 28 -52.74 31.18 -24.43
CA VAL A 28 -52.93 29.76 -24.70
C VAL A 28 -52.42 29.42 -26.10
N PRO A 29 -51.52 28.43 -26.26
CA PRO A 29 -51.05 28.00 -27.57
C PRO A 29 -52.16 27.37 -28.40
N THR A 30 -52.15 27.61 -29.71
CA THR A 30 -53.17 27.10 -30.64
C THR A 30 -52.58 26.16 -31.69
N VAL A 31 -53.39 25.34 -32.29
CA VAL A 31 -53.06 24.55 -33.47
C VAL A 31 -54.20 24.61 -34.50
N LYS A 32 -53.85 24.67 -35.78
CA LYS A 32 -54.83 24.57 -36.84
C LYS A 32 -55.13 23.08 -37.12
N ASP A 33 -56.38 22.69 -36.95
CA ASP A 33 -56.81 21.33 -37.30
C ASP A 33 -56.78 21.21 -38.84
N LEU A 34 -56.00 20.26 -39.33
CA LEU A 34 -55.78 20.03 -40.77
C LEU A 34 -57.01 19.47 -41.47
N LYS A 35 -58.01 18.91 -40.75
CA LYS A 35 -59.21 18.34 -41.32
C LYS A 35 -60.35 19.34 -41.39
N THR A 36 -60.50 20.15 -40.37
CA THR A 36 -61.64 21.13 -40.25
C THR A 36 -61.21 22.55 -40.59
N GLY A 37 -59.92 22.84 -40.66
CA GLY A 37 -59.40 24.20 -40.88
C GLY A 37 -59.52 25.14 -39.66
N GLN A 38 -60.17 24.69 -38.60
CA GLN A 38 -60.37 25.49 -37.37
C GLN A 38 -59.14 25.62 -36.52
N VAL A 39 -58.99 26.75 -35.86
CA VAL A 39 -57.93 26.96 -34.84
C VAL A 39 -58.47 26.51 -33.50
N VAL A 40 -57.75 25.60 -32.86
CA VAL A 40 -58.11 24.98 -31.58
C VAL A 40 -57.07 25.31 -30.52
N ASP A 41 -57.55 25.72 -29.35
CA ASP A 41 -56.68 25.96 -28.18
C ASP A 41 -56.09 24.66 -27.66
N LEU A 42 -54.84 24.71 -27.26
CA LEU A 42 -54.12 23.59 -26.68
C LEU A 42 -54.07 23.72 -25.15
N PRO A 43 -54.79 22.87 -24.40
CA PRO A 43 -54.75 22.96 -22.94
C PRO A 43 -53.35 22.68 -22.41
N LEU A 44 -52.97 23.43 -21.38
CA LEU A 44 -51.73 23.24 -20.64
C LEU A 44 -51.97 22.40 -19.37
N PRO A 45 -51.02 21.52 -18.97
CA PRO A 45 -49.78 21.22 -19.64
C PRO A 45 -49.95 20.44 -20.96
N LEU A 46 -49.21 20.88 -21.97
CA LEU A 46 -49.26 20.29 -23.29
C LEU A 46 -48.31 19.09 -23.40
N ALA A 47 -48.75 18.00 -24.00
CA ALA A 47 -47.90 16.86 -24.38
C ALA A 47 -48.17 16.45 -25.81
N ARG A 48 -47.17 16.45 -26.70
CA ARG A 48 -47.26 16.10 -28.10
C ARG A 48 -46.18 15.07 -28.50
N SER A 49 -46.62 13.97 -29.05
CA SER A 49 -45.70 12.92 -29.53
C SER A 49 -45.16 13.29 -30.91
N ASP A 50 -43.84 13.17 -31.07
CA ASP A 50 -43.14 13.28 -32.35
C ASP A 50 -43.09 11.93 -33.07
N GLY A 51 -43.38 10.86 -32.37
CA GLY A 51 -43.22 9.47 -32.83
C GLY A 51 -42.06 8.76 -32.21
N GLY A 52 -42.01 7.45 -32.40
CA GLY A 52 -40.92 6.68 -31.80
C GLY A 52 -40.80 6.78 -30.28
N GLY A 53 -41.85 7.20 -29.54
CA GLY A 53 -41.79 7.42 -28.08
C GLY A 53 -41.27 8.81 -27.68
N LEU A 54 -40.68 9.59 -28.59
CA LEU A 54 -40.30 10.95 -28.30
C LEU A 54 -41.49 11.85 -28.12
N THR A 55 -41.58 12.57 -27.03
CA THR A 55 -42.70 13.46 -26.67
C THR A 55 -42.17 14.81 -26.25
N PHE A 56 -42.72 15.84 -26.81
CA PHE A 56 -42.54 17.22 -26.37
C PHE A 56 -43.57 17.55 -25.29
N THR A 57 -43.13 18.12 -24.18
CA THR A 57 -44.04 18.58 -23.11
C THR A 57 -43.78 20.08 -22.86
N LEU A 58 -44.85 20.81 -22.60
CA LEU A 58 -44.78 22.23 -22.27
C LEU A 58 -45.69 22.50 -21.06
N SER A 59 -45.08 22.98 -19.98
CA SER A 59 -45.82 23.31 -18.75
C SER A 59 -46.54 24.66 -18.88
N SER A 60 -47.48 24.92 -17.98
CA SER A 60 -48.12 26.23 -17.83
C SER A 60 -47.14 27.35 -17.41
N SER A 61 -46.02 27.01 -16.82
CA SER A 61 -44.94 27.93 -16.47
C SER A 61 -43.97 28.21 -17.62
N GLY A 62 -44.21 27.68 -18.83
CA GLY A 62 -43.37 27.89 -20.01
C GLY A 62 -42.09 27.03 -20.02
N THR A 63 -42.03 25.96 -19.22
CA THR A 63 -40.93 24.98 -19.30
C THR A 63 -41.24 23.94 -20.37
N ALA A 64 -40.40 23.85 -21.40
CA ALA A 64 -40.53 22.89 -22.49
C ALA A 64 -39.47 21.80 -22.35
N THR A 65 -39.90 20.51 -22.40
CA THR A 65 -39.03 19.38 -22.12
C THR A 65 -39.23 18.23 -23.10
N TRP A 66 -38.16 17.57 -23.48
CA TRP A 66 -38.16 16.35 -24.28
C TRP A 66 -38.18 15.13 -23.37
N ILE A 67 -39.16 14.22 -23.59
CA ILE A 67 -39.34 12.98 -22.85
C ILE A 67 -39.36 11.82 -23.84
N LEU A 68 -38.57 10.78 -23.60
CA LEU A 68 -38.65 9.51 -24.29
C LEU A 68 -39.51 8.52 -23.47
N ARG A 69 -40.60 8.06 -24.01
CA ARG A 69 -41.48 7.06 -23.44
C ARG A 69 -41.21 5.69 -24.07
N TYR A 70 -40.98 4.70 -23.25
CA TYR A 70 -40.63 3.34 -23.70
C TYR A 70 -41.13 2.25 -22.73
N ARG A 71 -40.98 0.98 -23.09
CA ARG A 71 -41.29 -0.14 -22.21
C ARG A 71 -40.08 -1.06 -22.08
N VAL A 72 -39.81 -1.49 -20.84
CA VAL A 72 -38.81 -2.51 -20.52
C VAL A 72 -39.48 -3.57 -19.68
N ALA A 73 -39.34 -4.86 -20.06
CA ALA A 73 -39.99 -5.98 -19.40
C ALA A 73 -41.52 -5.76 -19.13
N GLY A 74 -42.23 -5.18 -20.09
CA GLY A 74 -43.67 -4.89 -19.99
C GLY A 74 -44.04 -3.64 -19.19
N ARG A 75 -43.11 -3.00 -18.46
CA ARG A 75 -43.36 -1.82 -17.67
C ARG A 75 -43.08 -0.52 -18.45
N ALA A 76 -44.02 0.43 -18.37
CA ALA A 76 -43.85 1.75 -18.98
C ALA A 76 -42.79 2.56 -18.20
N ARG A 77 -41.93 3.25 -18.95
CA ARG A 77 -40.84 4.10 -18.43
C ARG A 77 -40.79 5.41 -19.19
N GLU A 78 -40.30 6.44 -18.52
CA GLU A 78 -40.01 7.75 -19.10
C GLU A 78 -38.58 8.19 -18.80
N LEU A 79 -37.89 8.71 -19.82
CA LEU A 79 -36.55 9.30 -19.71
C LEU A 79 -36.61 10.75 -20.16
N THR A 80 -36.31 11.68 -19.29
CA THR A 80 -36.12 13.09 -19.66
C THR A 80 -34.78 13.22 -20.40
N ILE A 81 -34.88 13.66 -21.67
CA ILE A 81 -33.72 13.92 -22.55
C ILE A 81 -33.10 15.28 -22.20
N GLY A 82 -33.93 16.33 -22.11
CA GLY A 82 -33.50 17.68 -21.77
C GLY A 82 -34.56 18.73 -22.15
N ASN A 83 -34.19 20.00 -22.03
CA ASN A 83 -35.11 21.12 -22.27
C ASN A 83 -34.98 21.68 -23.70
N PHE A 84 -36.11 22.15 -24.23
CA PHE A 84 -36.15 22.95 -25.44
C PHE A 84 -36.13 24.43 -25.02
N PRO A 85 -35.39 25.34 -25.70
CA PRO A 85 -34.63 25.13 -26.96
C PRO A 85 -33.20 24.64 -26.80
N ASP A 86 -32.66 24.43 -25.57
CA ASP A 86 -31.27 24.01 -25.33
C ASP A 86 -30.91 22.73 -26.12
N ILE A 87 -31.85 21.78 -26.16
CA ILE A 87 -31.79 20.64 -27.06
C ILE A 87 -32.80 20.87 -28.20
N SER A 88 -32.30 21.03 -29.41
CA SER A 88 -33.09 21.18 -30.61
C SER A 88 -33.95 19.93 -30.92
N LEU A 89 -34.97 20.06 -31.74
CA LEU A 89 -35.78 18.91 -32.19
C LEU A 89 -34.94 17.84 -32.91
N ALA A 90 -33.96 18.27 -33.73
CA ALA A 90 -33.08 17.37 -34.44
C ALA A 90 -32.18 16.55 -33.47
N GLU A 91 -31.61 17.21 -32.46
CA GLU A 91 -30.82 16.60 -31.44
C GLU A 91 -31.65 15.64 -30.55
N ALA A 92 -32.86 16.09 -30.15
CA ALA A 92 -33.77 15.24 -29.37
C ALA A 92 -34.11 13.96 -30.12
N ARG A 93 -34.34 14.02 -31.44
CA ARG A 93 -34.56 12.86 -32.30
C ARG A 93 -33.33 11.95 -32.38
N LYS A 94 -32.12 12.53 -32.47
CA LYS A 94 -30.86 11.76 -32.47
C LYS A 94 -30.68 11.01 -31.15
N ILE A 95 -30.77 11.72 -30.01
CA ILE A 95 -30.65 11.12 -28.68
C ILE A 95 -31.71 10.05 -28.44
N ALA A 96 -32.97 10.29 -28.85
CA ALA A 96 -34.04 9.32 -28.72
C ALA A 96 -33.76 8.02 -29.50
N ARG A 97 -33.18 8.12 -30.71
CA ARG A 97 -32.75 6.94 -31.49
C ARG A 97 -31.62 6.17 -30.83
N GLU A 98 -30.62 6.86 -30.32
CA GLU A 98 -29.50 6.25 -29.59
C GLU A 98 -30.01 5.50 -28.36
N LYS A 99 -30.85 6.16 -27.54
CA LYS A 99 -31.42 5.55 -26.33
C LYS A 99 -32.34 4.37 -26.63
N ARG A 100 -33.03 4.37 -27.77
CA ARG A 100 -33.81 3.20 -28.21
C ARG A 100 -32.92 2.02 -28.55
N SER A 101 -31.82 2.27 -29.24
CA SER A 101 -30.85 1.19 -29.52
C SER A 101 -30.26 0.60 -28.22
N GLU A 102 -30.09 1.38 -27.16
CA GLU A 102 -29.68 0.87 -25.84
C GLU A 102 -30.81 0.00 -25.22
N ILE A 103 -32.06 0.44 -25.30
CA ILE A 103 -33.25 -0.29 -24.79
C ILE A 103 -33.40 -1.63 -25.50
N ASP A 104 -33.26 -1.63 -26.84
CA ASP A 104 -33.37 -2.84 -27.65
C ASP A 104 -32.25 -3.86 -27.33
N ARG A 105 -31.12 -3.42 -26.77
CA ARG A 105 -30.03 -4.26 -26.24
C ARG A 105 -30.22 -4.67 -24.77
N ALA A 106 -31.45 -4.60 -24.24
CA ALA A 106 -31.83 -4.94 -22.87
C ALA A 106 -31.32 -3.96 -21.78
N GLY A 107 -30.99 -2.70 -22.14
CA GLY A 107 -30.69 -1.62 -21.19
C GLY A 107 -31.94 -0.92 -20.66
N ASP A 108 -31.84 -0.28 -19.48
CA ASP A 108 -32.88 0.65 -18.97
C ASP A 108 -32.25 2.02 -18.68
N PRO A 109 -32.20 2.92 -19.67
CA PRO A 109 -31.50 4.21 -19.53
C PRO A 109 -32.06 5.11 -18.42
N ALA A 110 -33.32 4.98 -18.01
CA ALA A 110 -33.88 5.73 -16.90
C ALA A 110 -33.36 5.23 -15.55
N VAL A 111 -33.23 3.93 -15.38
CA VAL A 111 -32.65 3.32 -14.19
C VAL A 111 -31.16 3.67 -14.10
N ASP A 112 -30.44 3.58 -15.22
CA ASP A 112 -29.00 3.94 -15.26
C ASP A 112 -28.80 5.41 -14.92
N LYS A 113 -29.61 6.32 -15.46
CA LYS A 113 -29.56 7.74 -15.10
C LYS A 113 -29.87 7.99 -13.61
N GLN A 114 -30.88 7.31 -13.05
CA GLN A 114 -31.19 7.40 -11.62
C GLN A 114 -30.06 6.81 -10.76
N ARG A 115 -29.46 5.70 -11.19
CA ARG A 115 -28.33 5.07 -10.52
C ARG A 115 -27.10 5.97 -10.53
N MET A 116 -26.79 6.59 -11.67
CA MET A 116 -25.71 7.57 -11.79
C MET A 116 -25.98 8.81 -10.92
N LYS A 117 -27.22 9.30 -10.89
CA LYS A 117 -27.61 10.43 -10.03
C LYS A 117 -27.54 10.08 -8.54
N ALA A 118 -27.94 8.88 -8.16
CA ALA A 118 -27.83 8.40 -6.77
C ALA A 118 -26.36 8.16 -6.34
N LEU A 119 -25.50 7.77 -7.28
CA LEU A 119 -24.05 7.68 -7.06
C LEU A 119 -23.45 9.09 -6.91
N ALA A 120 -23.85 10.05 -7.73
CA ALA A 120 -23.41 11.45 -7.65
C ALA A 120 -23.85 12.15 -6.35
N LEU A 121 -24.98 11.77 -5.75
CA LEU A 121 -25.43 12.26 -4.43
C LEU A 121 -24.62 11.68 -3.25
N LYS A 122 -23.78 10.67 -3.47
CA LYS A 122 -22.78 10.12 -2.54
C LYS A 122 -21.36 10.53 -2.94
N ASP A 123 -21.19 11.69 -3.54
CA ASP A 123 -19.88 12.18 -3.97
C ASP A 123 -18.98 12.45 -2.77
N TRP A 124 -18.35 11.39 -2.32
CA TRP A 124 -17.23 11.53 -1.39
C TRP A 124 -16.11 12.28 -2.08
N THR A 125 -15.57 13.24 -1.37
CA THR A 125 -14.29 13.82 -1.76
C THR A 125 -13.15 12.87 -1.43
N VAL A 126 -12.01 13.03 -2.10
CA VAL A 126 -10.80 12.26 -1.77
C VAL A 126 -10.39 12.49 -0.31
N ARG A 127 -10.65 13.66 0.28
CA ARG A 127 -10.43 13.92 1.71
C ARG A 127 -11.25 12.97 2.58
N GLN A 128 -12.55 12.84 2.33
CA GLN A 128 -13.43 11.94 3.07
C GLN A 128 -13.03 10.47 2.90
N LEU A 129 -12.59 10.09 1.68
CA LEU A 129 -12.05 8.76 1.43
C LEU A 129 -10.78 8.48 2.24
N ILE A 130 -9.88 9.46 2.35
CA ILE A 130 -8.65 9.35 3.15
C ILE A 130 -9.00 9.18 4.63
N ASP A 131 -9.96 9.93 5.14
CA ASP A 131 -10.35 9.85 6.56
C ASP A 131 -10.96 8.49 6.89
N ASP A 132 -11.84 7.97 6.03
CA ASP A 132 -12.40 6.62 6.16
C ASP A 132 -11.33 5.52 6.01
N TYR A 133 -10.39 5.68 5.07
CA TYR A 133 -9.27 4.75 4.91
C TYR A 133 -8.36 4.72 6.15
N ARG A 134 -8.12 5.88 6.76
CA ARG A 134 -7.36 5.97 8.02
C ARG A 134 -8.06 5.23 9.14
N GLU A 135 -9.34 5.47 9.31
CA GLU A 135 -10.15 4.85 10.37
C GLU A 135 -10.24 3.33 10.20
N LYS A 136 -10.55 2.84 9.00
CA LYS A 136 -10.87 1.43 8.75
C LYS A 136 -9.67 0.54 8.47
N ILE A 137 -8.58 1.10 7.95
CA ILE A 137 -7.45 0.31 7.44
C ILE A 137 -6.12 0.74 8.05
N LEU A 138 -5.82 2.07 8.01
CA LEU A 138 -4.47 2.53 8.32
C LEU A 138 -4.13 2.34 9.81
N ASN A 139 -5.09 2.54 10.71
CA ASN A 139 -4.88 2.43 12.15
C ASN A 139 -4.51 1.01 12.60
N ASP A 140 -4.92 -0.02 11.85
CA ASP A 140 -4.61 -1.43 12.12
C ASP A 140 -3.23 -1.85 11.57
N LEU A 141 -2.58 -0.97 10.81
CA LEU A 141 -1.25 -1.25 10.27
C LEU A 141 -0.16 -0.92 11.29
N GLY A 142 1.02 -1.52 11.13
CA GLY A 142 2.17 -1.21 12.00
C GLY A 142 2.61 0.26 11.88
N THR A 143 3.10 0.84 12.97
CA THR A 143 3.45 2.27 13.12
C THR A 143 4.35 2.81 12.00
N SER A 144 5.32 2.02 11.53
CA SER A 144 6.19 2.42 10.42
C SER A 144 5.42 2.59 9.10
N THR A 145 4.47 1.67 8.83
CA THR A 145 3.60 1.74 7.65
C THR A 145 2.65 2.92 7.76
N GLN A 146 2.06 3.14 8.95
CA GLN A 146 1.21 4.31 9.21
C GLN A 146 1.94 5.62 8.91
N LYS A 147 3.20 5.77 9.37
CA LYS A 147 4.02 6.95 9.10
C LYS A 147 4.32 7.12 7.60
N GLY A 148 4.69 6.04 6.91
CA GLY A 148 4.97 6.07 5.47
C GLY A 148 3.73 6.42 4.64
N TYR A 149 2.63 5.72 4.87
CA TYR A 149 1.36 5.97 4.18
C TYR A 149 0.78 7.33 4.56
N GLY A 150 0.89 7.75 5.83
CA GLY A 150 0.43 9.06 6.29
C GLY A 150 1.05 10.22 5.51
N ARG A 151 2.36 10.18 5.24
CA ARG A 151 3.04 11.17 4.40
C ARG A 151 2.53 11.18 2.96
N SER A 152 2.35 9.99 2.37
CA SER A 152 1.79 9.86 1.02
C SER A 152 0.34 10.32 0.94
N LEU A 153 -0.50 9.97 1.94
CA LEU A 153 -1.89 10.43 2.03
C LEU A 153 -1.98 11.95 2.18
N ALA A 154 -1.07 12.58 2.93
CA ALA A 154 -1.02 14.03 3.04
C ALA A 154 -0.72 14.69 1.68
N ARG A 155 0.19 14.13 0.88
CA ARG A 155 0.47 14.60 -0.49
C ARG A 155 -0.74 14.41 -1.42
N ILE A 156 -1.42 13.26 -1.36
CA ILE A 156 -2.65 13.01 -2.11
C ILE A 156 -3.74 14.01 -1.70
N GLN A 157 -3.91 14.23 -0.40
CA GLN A 157 -4.92 15.16 0.13
C GLN A 157 -4.67 16.60 -0.28
N SER A 158 -3.41 17.06 -0.31
CA SER A 158 -3.07 18.43 -0.70
C SER A 158 -3.39 18.71 -2.18
N ARG A 159 -3.26 17.71 -3.06
CA ARG A 159 -3.45 17.88 -4.51
C ARG A 159 -4.86 17.51 -4.96
N LEU A 160 -5.40 16.41 -4.45
CA LEU A 160 -6.67 15.83 -4.92
C LEU A 160 -7.78 15.89 -3.87
N GLY A 161 -7.53 16.42 -2.66
CA GLY A 161 -8.45 16.32 -1.53
C GLY A 161 -9.86 16.87 -1.76
N SER A 162 -10.02 17.89 -2.62
CA SER A 162 -11.31 18.47 -2.98
C SER A 162 -12.00 17.77 -4.15
N TYR A 163 -11.31 16.88 -4.87
CA TYR A 163 -11.89 16.19 -6.02
C TYR A 163 -12.92 15.16 -5.54
N ALA A 164 -14.02 15.03 -6.31
CA ALA A 164 -14.92 13.91 -6.14
C ALA A 164 -14.19 12.59 -6.48
N VAL A 165 -14.27 11.60 -5.60
CA VAL A 165 -13.57 10.31 -5.77
C VAL A 165 -13.89 9.66 -7.12
N ALA A 166 -15.14 9.76 -7.57
CA ALA A 166 -15.60 9.20 -8.84
C ALA A 166 -15.01 9.90 -10.08
N GLN A 167 -14.49 11.12 -9.95
CA GLN A 167 -13.94 11.90 -11.05
C GLN A 167 -12.43 11.78 -11.19
N VAL A 168 -11.74 11.21 -10.18
CA VAL A 168 -10.28 11.03 -10.25
C VAL A 168 -9.93 10.05 -11.35
N SER A 169 -9.15 10.52 -12.32
CA SER A 169 -8.66 9.76 -13.47
C SER A 169 -7.23 9.26 -13.27
N SER A 170 -6.77 8.39 -14.18
CA SER A 170 -5.36 7.96 -14.20
C SER A 170 -4.42 9.12 -14.48
N LEU A 171 -4.84 10.13 -15.24
CA LEU A 171 -4.06 11.33 -15.53
C LEU A 171 -3.79 12.12 -14.25
N ASP A 172 -4.79 12.32 -13.40
CA ASP A 172 -4.63 13.04 -12.13
C ASP A 172 -3.60 12.34 -11.21
N ILE A 173 -3.53 11.00 -11.25
CA ILE A 173 -2.53 10.24 -10.50
C ILE A 173 -1.13 10.39 -11.10
N VAL A 174 -1.01 10.42 -12.43
CA VAL A 174 0.27 10.68 -13.12
C VAL A 174 0.76 12.08 -12.77
N GLU A 175 -0.07 13.11 -12.92
CA GLU A 175 0.26 14.49 -12.55
C GLU A 175 0.64 14.63 -11.07
N LEU A 176 -0.04 13.92 -10.17
CA LEU A 176 0.32 13.88 -8.76
C LEU A 176 1.74 13.35 -8.56
N ILE A 177 2.13 12.26 -9.25
CA ILE A 177 3.46 11.66 -9.13
C ILE A 177 4.53 12.59 -9.72
N GLU A 178 4.29 13.15 -10.88
CA GLU A 178 5.23 14.05 -11.57
C GLU A 178 5.38 15.39 -10.86
N SER A 179 4.34 15.88 -10.19
CA SER A 179 4.39 17.14 -9.42
C SER A 179 5.21 17.06 -8.14
N VAL A 180 5.58 15.85 -7.70
CA VAL A 180 6.36 15.65 -6.48
C VAL A 180 7.81 15.44 -6.87
N ASP A 181 8.67 16.43 -6.59
CA ASP A 181 10.12 16.28 -6.69
C ASP A 181 10.63 15.35 -5.56
N ALA A 182 10.51 14.06 -5.79
CA ALA A 182 10.85 13.02 -4.83
C ALA A 182 11.66 11.89 -5.46
N PRO A 183 12.58 11.27 -4.68
CA PRO A 183 13.32 10.11 -5.14
C PRO A 183 12.40 8.95 -5.55
N TRP A 184 12.85 8.13 -6.48
CA TRP A 184 12.09 7.00 -7.05
C TRP A 184 11.38 6.13 -6.00
N ASN A 185 12.01 5.85 -4.85
CA ASN A 185 11.42 5.05 -3.78
C ASN A 185 10.27 5.77 -3.07
N GLU A 186 10.31 7.09 -2.93
CA GLU A 186 9.20 7.87 -2.36
C GLU A 186 8.02 7.94 -3.32
N SER A 187 8.27 8.18 -4.60
CA SER A 187 7.24 8.17 -5.65
C SER A 187 6.61 6.78 -5.79
N ARG A 188 7.39 5.71 -5.66
CA ARG A 188 6.87 4.34 -5.55
C ARG A 188 5.96 4.15 -4.34
N MET A 189 6.33 4.71 -3.19
CA MET A 189 5.49 4.66 -1.99
C MET A 189 4.20 5.45 -2.19
N LEU A 190 4.28 6.62 -2.82
CA LEU A 190 3.12 7.45 -3.15
C LEU A 190 2.14 6.70 -4.07
N LEU A 191 2.62 6.12 -5.18
CA LEU A 191 1.80 5.32 -6.09
C LEU A 191 1.22 4.08 -5.40
N THR A 192 2.00 3.40 -4.55
CA THR A 192 1.51 2.25 -3.77
C THR A 192 0.38 2.68 -2.83
N THR A 193 0.55 3.80 -2.13
CA THR A 193 -0.49 4.33 -1.22
C THR A 193 -1.74 4.74 -1.99
N ALA A 194 -1.60 5.42 -3.14
CA ALA A 194 -2.73 5.75 -4.01
C ALA A 194 -3.46 4.49 -4.50
N ARG A 195 -2.74 3.45 -4.93
CA ARG A 195 -3.34 2.16 -5.33
C ARG A 195 -4.16 1.53 -4.20
N MET A 196 -3.66 1.57 -2.96
CA MET A 196 -4.38 1.01 -1.81
C MET A 196 -5.60 1.84 -1.44
N LEU A 197 -5.48 3.18 -1.48
CA LEU A 197 -6.59 4.11 -1.24
C LEU A 197 -7.73 3.90 -2.26
N PHE A 198 -7.40 3.86 -3.55
CA PHE A 198 -8.41 3.66 -4.59
C PHE A 198 -8.88 2.21 -4.71
N LYS A 199 -8.11 1.22 -4.24
CA LYS A 199 -8.60 -0.14 -4.03
C LYS A 199 -9.71 -0.15 -2.95
N HIS A 200 -9.53 0.60 -1.88
CA HIS A 200 -10.55 0.79 -0.84
C HIS A 200 -11.81 1.48 -1.42
N ALA A 201 -11.62 2.55 -2.22
CA ALA A 201 -12.72 3.22 -2.90
C ALA A 201 -13.52 2.27 -3.83
N ALA A 202 -12.83 1.42 -4.60
CA ALA A 202 -13.47 0.42 -5.47
C ALA A 202 -14.23 -0.64 -4.65
N GLY A 203 -13.67 -1.08 -3.53
CA GLY A 203 -14.36 -1.99 -2.58
C GLY A 203 -15.64 -1.38 -2.01
N ARG A 204 -15.66 -0.07 -1.77
CA ARG A 204 -16.85 0.69 -1.33
C ARG A 204 -17.78 1.09 -2.47
N LYS A 205 -17.47 0.73 -3.72
CA LYS A 205 -18.23 1.11 -4.93
C LYS A 205 -18.31 2.62 -5.16
N LEU A 206 -17.31 3.38 -4.72
CA LEU A 206 -17.20 4.83 -4.98
C LEU A 206 -16.59 5.12 -6.36
N VAL A 207 -15.86 4.17 -6.93
CA VAL A 207 -15.32 4.19 -8.29
C VAL A 207 -15.65 2.88 -9.00
N ALA A 208 -15.78 2.92 -10.32
CA ALA A 208 -16.00 1.73 -11.14
C ALA A 208 -14.74 0.86 -11.22
N ALA A 209 -13.58 1.50 -11.35
CA ALA A 209 -12.25 0.88 -11.39
C ALA A 209 -11.23 1.73 -10.64
N ASN A 210 -10.14 1.11 -10.19
CA ASN A 210 -9.07 1.83 -9.53
C ASN A 210 -8.25 2.63 -10.57
N PRO A 211 -8.19 3.97 -10.51
CA PRO A 211 -7.49 4.80 -11.50
C PRO A 211 -5.97 4.59 -11.52
N CYS A 212 -5.39 3.93 -10.52
CA CYS A 212 -3.95 3.63 -10.48
C CYS A 212 -3.57 2.35 -11.24
N VAL A 213 -4.53 1.61 -11.82
CA VAL A 213 -4.25 0.40 -12.59
C VAL A 213 -3.56 0.78 -13.91
N GLY A 214 -2.52 0.03 -14.29
CA GLY A 214 -1.76 0.27 -15.53
C GLY A 214 -0.70 1.37 -15.43
N ILE A 215 -0.65 2.17 -14.35
CA ILE A 215 0.41 3.16 -14.19
C ILE A 215 1.74 2.45 -13.90
N ASP A 216 2.72 2.65 -14.78
CA ASP A 216 4.10 2.17 -14.61
C ASP A 216 5.00 3.34 -14.21
N LEU A 217 5.57 3.26 -13.00
CA LEU A 217 6.48 4.27 -12.49
C LEU A 217 7.76 4.40 -13.34
N SER A 218 8.18 3.31 -13.99
CA SER A 218 9.37 3.34 -14.87
C SER A 218 9.13 4.17 -16.14
N ALA A 219 7.89 4.27 -16.59
CA ALA A 219 7.53 5.14 -17.71
C ALA A 219 7.58 6.63 -17.32
N LEU A 220 7.29 6.95 -16.05
CA LEU A 220 7.25 8.33 -15.55
C LEU A 220 8.62 8.83 -15.08
N MET A 221 9.40 7.98 -14.43
CA MET A 221 10.63 8.36 -13.73
C MET A 221 11.88 7.62 -14.24
N GLY A 222 11.77 6.88 -15.33
CA GLY A 222 12.84 6.05 -15.83
C GLY A 222 13.11 4.79 -15.00
N LYS A 223 14.20 4.11 -15.31
CA LYS A 223 14.58 2.83 -14.71
C LYS A 223 14.75 2.94 -13.19
N ARG A 224 14.18 1.95 -12.46
CA ARG A 224 14.39 1.84 -11.02
C ARG A 224 15.88 1.86 -10.69
N PRO A 225 16.33 2.71 -9.73
CA PRO A 225 17.71 2.70 -9.24
C PRO A 225 18.10 1.31 -8.74
N ALA A 226 19.35 0.92 -9.00
CA ALA A 226 19.87 -0.37 -8.55
C ALA A 226 19.74 -0.50 -7.04
N THR A 227 19.24 -1.63 -6.57
CA THR A 227 19.17 -1.91 -5.13
C THR A 227 20.59 -2.12 -4.61
N ARG A 228 20.96 -1.40 -3.55
CA ARG A 228 22.25 -1.61 -2.88
C ARG A 228 22.39 -3.09 -2.48
N ARG A 229 23.46 -3.73 -2.94
CA ARG A 229 23.79 -5.09 -2.49
C ARG A 229 24.12 -5.07 -0.99
N ARG A 230 23.71 -6.09 -0.28
CA ARG A 230 24.09 -6.29 1.11
C ARG A 230 25.59 -6.49 1.21
N LEU A 231 26.17 -5.93 2.27
CA LEU A 231 27.58 -6.00 2.52
C LEU A 231 27.91 -7.21 3.41
N MET A 232 29.01 -7.87 3.10
CA MET A 232 29.75 -8.72 4.00
C MET A 232 31.03 -7.98 4.37
N LEU A 233 31.18 -7.58 5.63
CA LEU A 233 32.40 -6.99 6.15
C LEU A 233 33.50 -8.04 6.13
N SER A 234 34.74 -7.62 5.79
CA SER A 234 35.90 -8.52 5.83
C SER A 234 36.30 -8.83 7.28
N ARG A 235 37.26 -9.75 7.47
CA ARG A 235 37.80 -10.08 8.79
C ARG A 235 38.42 -8.84 9.46
N GLU A 236 39.20 -8.09 8.71
CA GLU A 236 39.87 -6.86 9.14
C GLU A 236 38.84 -5.77 9.52
N GLU A 237 37.82 -5.56 8.68
CA GLU A 237 36.73 -4.64 8.95
C GLU A 237 35.96 -5.04 10.23
N LEU A 238 35.73 -6.33 10.44
CA LEU A 238 35.11 -6.82 11.67
C LEU A 238 35.94 -6.50 12.91
N GLY A 239 37.27 -6.63 12.84
CA GLY A 239 38.17 -6.26 13.92
C GLY A 239 38.03 -4.77 14.29
N LEU A 240 37.95 -3.88 13.30
CA LEU A 240 37.72 -2.47 13.52
C LEU A 240 36.32 -2.18 14.10
N VAL A 241 35.28 -2.87 13.62
CA VAL A 241 33.91 -2.71 14.12
C VAL A 241 33.78 -3.18 15.57
N MET A 242 34.44 -4.30 15.94
CA MET A 242 34.42 -4.82 17.31
C MET A 242 35.08 -3.87 18.30
N ARG A 243 36.01 -3.03 17.84
CA ARG A 243 36.73 -2.01 18.66
C ARG A 243 36.24 -0.57 18.40
N ALA A 244 35.13 -0.41 17.68
CA ALA A 244 34.65 0.91 17.31
C ALA A 244 34.49 1.82 18.55
N GLU A 245 35.00 3.03 18.45
CA GLU A 245 34.91 4.08 19.48
C GLU A 245 33.49 4.67 19.52
N LEU A 246 32.56 3.85 19.96
CA LEU A 246 31.18 4.18 20.20
C LEU A 246 30.94 4.39 21.70
N ASN A 247 29.86 5.10 22.03
CA ASN A 247 29.33 5.01 23.38
C ASN A 247 29.14 3.53 23.75
N ARG A 248 29.51 3.14 24.98
CA ARG A 248 29.63 1.72 25.38
C ARG A 248 28.39 0.90 25.12
N GLU A 249 27.19 1.42 25.40
CA GLU A 249 25.94 0.69 25.16
C GLU A 249 25.66 0.54 23.65
N ASN A 250 26.07 1.50 22.81
CA ASN A 250 25.99 1.36 21.36
C ASN A 250 26.99 0.34 20.83
N ALA A 251 28.21 0.30 21.39
CA ALA A 251 29.22 -0.70 21.08
C ALA A 251 28.70 -2.11 21.41
N LEU A 252 28.14 -2.29 22.61
CA LEU A 252 27.55 -3.55 23.03
C LEU A 252 26.34 -3.92 22.15
N ALA A 253 25.49 -2.97 21.77
CA ALA A 253 24.40 -3.22 20.85
C ALA A 253 24.88 -3.68 19.46
N VAL A 254 25.93 -3.09 18.91
CA VAL A 254 26.56 -3.53 17.63
C VAL A 254 27.09 -4.95 17.76
N ARG A 255 27.81 -5.27 18.84
CA ARG A 255 28.32 -6.62 19.13
C ARG A 255 27.19 -7.64 19.24
N LEU A 256 26.12 -7.33 19.97
CA LEU A 256 24.95 -8.19 20.10
C LEU A 256 24.25 -8.44 18.76
N LEU A 257 24.04 -7.38 17.94
CA LEU A 257 23.47 -7.53 16.60
C LEU A 257 24.32 -8.43 15.71
N LEU A 258 25.63 -8.31 15.81
CA LEU A 258 26.57 -9.10 15.02
C LEU A 258 26.57 -10.57 15.47
N ALA A 259 26.70 -10.83 16.78
CA ALA A 259 26.80 -12.18 17.34
C ALA A 259 25.50 -12.97 17.26
N THR A 260 24.38 -12.34 17.52
CA THR A 260 23.07 -13.02 17.50
C THR A 260 22.36 -13.00 16.15
N ALA A 261 22.85 -12.16 15.22
CA ALA A 261 22.25 -11.94 13.91
C ALA A 261 20.75 -11.58 13.93
N VAL A 262 20.18 -11.12 15.03
CA VAL A 262 18.78 -10.67 15.17
C VAL A 262 18.55 -9.37 14.41
N ARG A 263 17.27 -9.00 14.19
CA ARG A 263 16.93 -7.69 13.61
C ARG A 263 17.16 -6.58 14.63
N SER A 264 17.60 -5.41 14.17
CA SER A 264 17.81 -4.25 15.05
C SER A 264 16.56 -3.86 15.84
N SER A 265 15.38 -4.08 15.30
CA SER A 265 14.11 -3.88 16.01
C SER A 265 13.90 -4.88 17.13
N GLU A 266 14.30 -6.13 16.97
CA GLU A 266 14.18 -7.19 17.97
C GLU A 266 15.07 -6.90 19.18
N LEU A 267 16.36 -6.56 18.95
CA LEU A 267 17.26 -6.14 20.05
C LEU A 267 16.78 -4.85 20.71
N ARG A 268 16.38 -3.85 19.92
CA ARG A 268 15.93 -2.57 20.45
C ARG A 268 14.74 -2.69 21.42
N THR A 269 13.80 -3.59 21.12
CA THR A 269 12.59 -3.78 21.95
C THR A 269 12.72 -4.94 22.93
N ALA A 270 13.92 -5.52 23.06
CA ALA A 270 14.19 -6.57 24.03
C ALA A 270 13.99 -6.06 25.45
N LYS A 271 13.31 -6.87 26.27
CA LYS A 271 13.13 -6.67 27.69
C LYS A 271 13.93 -7.72 28.45
N TRP A 272 14.36 -7.40 29.68
CA TRP A 272 15.04 -8.37 30.53
C TRP A 272 14.22 -9.62 30.79
N SER A 273 12.90 -9.51 30.89
CA SER A 273 11.98 -10.62 31.03
C SER A 273 11.94 -11.60 29.84
N HIS A 274 12.58 -11.24 28.73
CA HIS A 274 12.70 -12.14 27.57
C HIS A 274 13.92 -13.08 27.66
N PHE A 275 14.80 -12.88 28.66
CA PHE A 275 16.04 -13.64 28.81
C PHE A 275 15.93 -14.62 29.96
N ASP A 276 16.30 -15.86 29.69
CA ASP A 276 16.52 -16.91 30.69
C ASP A 276 18.01 -17.24 30.67
N PHE A 277 18.74 -16.72 31.66
CA PHE A 277 20.18 -16.89 31.77
C PHE A 277 20.56 -18.28 32.29
N ASP A 278 19.66 -18.97 32.98
CA ASP A 278 19.87 -20.34 33.49
C ASP A 278 19.79 -21.35 32.35
N GLN A 279 18.85 -21.13 31.42
CA GLN A 279 18.68 -21.96 30.21
C GLN A 279 19.49 -21.47 29.01
N ASP A 280 20.20 -20.38 29.11
CA ASP A 280 20.94 -19.73 28.02
C ASP A 280 20.05 -19.39 26.81
N VAL A 281 18.87 -18.81 27.05
CA VAL A 281 17.88 -18.53 26.02
C VAL A 281 17.40 -17.09 26.04
N TRP A 282 17.34 -16.47 24.88
CA TRP A 282 16.59 -15.23 24.63
C TRP A 282 15.32 -15.54 23.82
N SER A 283 14.15 -15.41 24.44
CA SER A 283 12.85 -15.62 23.81
C SER A 283 12.35 -14.34 23.14
N ILE A 284 12.42 -14.24 21.82
CA ILE A 284 11.86 -13.16 21.04
C ILE A 284 10.40 -13.47 20.74
N PRO A 285 9.43 -12.65 21.21
CA PRO A 285 8.01 -12.91 20.99
C PRO A 285 7.64 -12.79 19.51
N ALA A 286 6.57 -13.48 19.11
CA ALA A 286 6.00 -13.36 17.77
C ALA A 286 5.62 -11.90 17.47
N SER A 287 5.87 -11.49 16.25
CA SER A 287 5.59 -10.14 15.77
C SER A 287 4.99 -10.16 14.36
N LYS A 288 4.55 -9.00 13.86
CA LYS A 288 4.08 -8.86 12.48
C LYS A 288 5.11 -9.34 11.44
N THR A 289 6.40 -9.30 11.77
CA THR A 289 7.50 -9.60 10.84
C THR A 289 8.01 -11.04 10.92
N GLY A 290 7.51 -11.84 11.87
CA GLY A 290 7.90 -13.24 12.00
C GLY A 290 7.30 -13.93 13.21
N PRO A 291 7.35 -15.27 13.23
CA PRO A 291 7.02 -16.06 14.41
C PRO A 291 7.98 -15.72 15.54
N GLY A 292 7.59 -16.04 16.78
CA GLY A 292 8.51 -16.02 17.91
C GLY A 292 9.69 -16.98 17.69
N ILE A 293 10.81 -16.66 18.28
CA ILE A 293 12.02 -17.51 18.18
C ILE A 293 12.80 -17.47 19.48
N GLN A 294 13.37 -18.58 19.85
CA GLN A 294 14.36 -18.68 20.92
C GLN A 294 15.77 -18.58 20.34
N ILE A 295 16.56 -17.62 20.81
CA ILE A 295 17.95 -17.41 20.41
C ILE A 295 18.85 -17.98 21.49
N PRO A 296 19.74 -18.94 21.18
CA PRO A 296 20.76 -19.44 22.11
C PRO A 296 21.72 -18.32 22.52
N LEU A 297 21.99 -18.17 23.80
CA LEU A 297 22.97 -17.22 24.34
C LEU A 297 24.33 -17.88 24.43
N THR A 298 25.31 -17.35 23.69
CA THR A 298 26.72 -17.75 23.78
C THR A 298 27.43 -17.02 24.92
N ALA A 299 28.56 -17.55 25.41
CA ALA A 299 29.28 -16.94 26.52
C ALA A 299 29.58 -15.45 26.33
N PRO A 300 30.16 -14.99 25.20
CA PRO A 300 30.38 -13.56 24.98
C PRO A 300 29.08 -12.73 24.97
N VAL A 301 28.01 -13.28 24.43
CA VAL A 301 26.70 -12.58 24.41
C VAL A 301 26.15 -12.38 25.82
N LYS A 302 26.30 -13.39 26.71
CA LYS A 302 25.91 -13.26 28.12
C LYS A 302 26.71 -12.18 28.85
N GLU A 303 28.04 -12.14 28.65
CA GLU A 303 28.90 -11.12 29.24
C GLU A 303 28.47 -9.70 28.81
N TRP A 304 28.20 -9.50 27.54
CA TRP A 304 27.73 -8.20 27.03
C TRP A 304 26.35 -7.80 27.53
N LEU A 305 25.45 -8.77 27.71
CA LEU A 305 24.12 -8.53 28.30
C LEU A 305 24.24 -8.18 29.76
N GLN A 306 25.08 -8.87 30.56
CA GLN A 306 25.32 -8.55 31.97
C GLN A 306 25.89 -7.13 32.14
N GLU A 307 26.83 -6.71 31.27
CA GLU A 307 27.33 -5.34 31.27
C GLU A 307 26.21 -4.33 30.94
N LEU A 308 25.32 -4.63 29.99
CA LEU A 308 24.18 -3.78 29.68
C LEU A 308 23.19 -3.70 30.84
N GLU A 309 22.97 -4.79 31.56
CA GLU A 309 22.05 -4.82 32.72
C GLU A 309 22.49 -3.86 33.82
N GLN A 310 23.81 -3.87 34.14
CA GLN A 310 24.40 -2.92 35.10
C GLN A 310 24.22 -1.46 34.66
N ARG A 311 24.18 -1.20 33.32
CA ARG A 311 24.03 0.15 32.76
C ARG A 311 22.58 0.57 32.56
N ALA A 312 21.67 -0.38 32.37
CA ALA A 312 20.24 -0.11 32.17
C ALA A 312 19.51 0.36 33.43
N GLY A 313 20.10 0.10 34.61
CA GLY A 313 19.52 0.49 35.90
C GLY A 313 18.19 -0.22 36.18
N LYS A 314 17.12 0.57 36.41
CA LYS A 314 15.77 0.02 36.71
C LYS A 314 14.88 -0.14 35.47
N SER A 315 15.42 0.04 34.28
CA SER A 315 14.63 -0.10 33.04
C SER A 315 14.25 -1.57 32.78
N GLU A 316 13.04 -1.80 32.27
CA GLU A 316 12.64 -3.13 31.76
C GLU A 316 13.34 -3.48 30.44
N PHE A 317 13.88 -2.47 29.70
CA PHE A 317 14.49 -2.67 28.39
C PHE A 317 16.00 -2.87 28.49
N VAL A 318 16.53 -3.75 27.63
CA VAL A 318 18.00 -3.98 27.48
C VAL A 318 18.69 -2.71 26.97
N LEU A 319 18.05 -1.96 26.11
CA LEU A 319 18.54 -0.71 25.56
C LEU A 319 17.52 0.41 25.83
N PRO A 320 17.49 0.99 27.02
CA PRO A 320 16.58 2.07 27.36
C PRO A 320 16.96 3.40 26.70
N VAL A 321 15.98 4.27 26.56
CA VAL A 321 16.23 5.69 26.21
C VAL A 321 17.17 6.31 27.23
N ARG A 322 18.22 6.97 26.73
CA ARG A 322 19.22 7.68 27.52
C ARG A 322 18.96 9.18 27.50
N GLY A 323 19.41 9.84 28.56
CA GLY A 323 19.60 11.28 28.60
C GLY A 323 18.57 12.05 29.40
N ASN A 324 19.07 13.17 29.96
CA ASN A 324 18.32 14.24 30.57
C ASN A 324 17.49 15.00 29.51
N TYR A 325 16.54 14.32 28.86
CA TYR A 325 15.52 15.09 28.17
C TYR A 325 14.71 15.80 29.23
N LYS A 326 14.74 17.16 29.24
CA LYS A 326 13.94 18.02 30.13
C LYS A 326 12.44 17.65 30.17
N ASN A 327 12.02 16.70 29.34
CA ASN A 327 10.66 16.13 29.23
C ASN A 327 10.61 14.61 29.54
N ALA A 328 11.65 14.00 30.12
CA ALA A 328 11.67 12.56 30.42
C ALA A 328 10.70 12.15 31.53
N SER A 329 10.33 13.08 32.40
CA SER A 329 9.42 12.85 33.52
C SER A 329 7.98 12.48 33.11
N THR A 330 7.59 12.70 31.84
CA THR A 330 6.23 12.46 31.37
C THR A 330 6.07 11.25 30.44
N LYS A 331 7.14 10.52 30.10
CA LYS A 331 7.06 9.51 29.00
C LYS A 331 7.34 8.06 29.40
N GLY A 332 7.47 7.73 30.67
CA GLY A 332 7.65 6.35 31.14
C GLY A 332 8.91 5.65 30.60
N ASP A 333 9.16 4.44 31.04
CA ASP A 333 10.26 3.59 30.57
C ASP A 333 10.00 3.15 29.10
N ARG A 334 11.00 3.25 28.24
CA ARG A 334 10.89 2.95 26.79
C ARG A 334 12.23 2.62 26.17
N PRO A 335 12.24 1.84 25.07
CA PRO A 335 13.48 1.51 24.37
C PRO A 335 14.05 2.70 23.60
N ILE A 336 15.35 2.63 23.25
CA ILE A 336 16.03 3.62 22.40
C ILE A 336 15.27 3.89 21.10
N ASN A 337 15.53 5.06 20.50
CA ASN A 337 14.94 5.42 19.20
C ASN A 337 15.37 4.40 18.12
N PRO A 338 14.49 4.07 17.15
CA PRO A 338 14.80 3.15 16.05
C PRO A 338 16.09 3.45 15.28
N ASN A 339 16.48 4.70 15.21
CA ASN A 339 17.66 5.14 14.45
C ASN A 339 18.93 5.27 15.31
N THR A 340 18.87 5.06 16.63
CA THR A 340 20.01 5.31 17.53
C THR A 340 21.28 4.54 17.14
N ILE A 341 21.15 3.22 16.88
CA ILE A 341 22.30 2.38 16.52
C ILE A 341 22.84 2.79 15.13
N ALA A 342 21.97 3.05 14.17
CA ALA A 342 22.37 3.49 12.84
C ALA A 342 23.07 4.86 12.87
N ALA A 343 22.53 5.80 13.66
CA ALA A 343 23.15 7.12 13.84
C ALA A 343 24.50 7.04 14.55
N ALA A 344 24.66 6.14 15.51
CA ALA A 344 25.94 5.93 16.18
C ALA A 344 27.02 5.37 15.22
N ILE A 345 26.66 4.40 14.38
CA ILE A 345 27.53 3.86 13.33
C ILE A 345 27.89 4.97 12.33
N ASP A 346 26.92 5.73 11.88
CA ASP A 346 27.12 6.81 10.90
C ASP A 346 28.03 7.92 11.45
N PHE A 347 27.84 8.29 12.72
CA PHE A 347 28.73 9.21 13.44
C PHE A 347 30.16 8.69 13.51
N TRP A 348 30.36 7.42 13.94
CA TRP A 348 31.67 6.80 14.00
C TRP A 348 32.36 6.77 12.64
N MET A 349 31.67 6.40 11.59
CA MET A 349 32.18 6.36 10.22
C MET A 349 32.55 7.75 9.69
N THR A 350 31.86 8.78 10.12
CA THR A 350 32.09 10.15 9.66
C THR A 350 33.22 10.85 10.45
N GLU A 351 33.25 10.68 11.76
CA GLU A 351 34.18 11.35 12.67
C GLU A 351 35.55 10.67 12.67
N TYR A 352 35.55 9.35 12.84
CA TYR A 352 36.82 8.60 12.98
C TYR A 352 37.37 8.08 11.64
N LYS A 353 36.56 8.10 10.58
CA LYS A 353 36.92 7.66 9.21
C LYS A 353 37.71 6.34 9.18
N PRO A 354 37.26 5.29 9.85
CA PRO A 354 37.97 4.02 9.89
C PRO A 354 38.06 3.42 8.48
N GLU A 355 39.06 2.55 8.25
CA GLU A 355 39.21 1.78 7.00
C GLU A 355 38.17 0.68 6.90
N VAL A 356 36.91 1.05 7.00
CA VAL A 356 35.73 0.16 6.92
C VAL A 356 34.78 0.68 5.87
N ARG A 357 34.28 -0.19 5.00
CA ARG A 357 33.24 0.16 4.03
C ARG A 357 31.96 0.58 4.76
N ARG A 358 31.27 1.62 4.25
CA ARG A 358 30.05 2.14 4.88
C ARG A 358 28.98 1.06 4.99
N PHE A 359 28.52 0.78 6.20
CA PHE A 359 27.57 -0.27 6.51
C PHE A 359 26.42 0.23 7.40
N THR A 360 25.40 -0.60 7.56
CA THR A 360 24.21 -0.32 8.38
C THR A 360 24.01 -1.46 9.38
N PRO A 361 23.17 -1.30 10.43
CA PRO A 361 22.85 -2.39 11.35
C PRO A 361 22.34 -3.67 10.63
N HIS A 362 21.68 -3.53 9.48
CA HIS A 362 21.22 -4.68 8.72
C HIS A 362 22.35 -5.40 7.96
N ASP A 363 23.41 -4.69 7.61
CA ASP A 363 24.59 -5.32 6.99
C ASP A 363 25.37 -6.18 8.00
N LEU A 364 25.31 -5.90 9.31
CA LEU A 364 25.87 -6.76 10.36
C LEU A 364 25.25 -8.16 10.32
N ARG A 365 23.93 -8.24 10.15
CA ARG A 365 23.21 -9.49 10.02
C ARG A 365 23.56 -10.25 8.73
N SER A 366 23.74 -9.53 7.62
CA SER A 366 24.21 -10.10 6.34
C SER A 366 25.65 -10.60 6.44
N THR A 367 26.48 -9.90 7.18
CA THR A 367 27.87 -10.27 7.50
C THR A 367 27.90 -11.56 8.32
N ALA A 368 27.15 -11.63 9.42
CA ALA A 368 27.03 -12.84 10.24
C ALA A 368 26.61 -14.05 9.40
N LYS A 369 25.56 -13.90 8.58
CA LYS A 369 25.11 -14.95 7.66
C LYS A 369 26.22 -15.44 6.74
N SER A 370 26.95 -14.53 6.12
CA SER A 370 27.97 -14.85 5.12
C SER A 370 29.19 -15.51 5.76
N HIS A 371 29.63 -15.03 6.92
CA HIS A 371 30.72 -15.66 7.65
C HIS A 371 30.35 -17.02 8.23
N MET A 372 29.18 -17.21 8.82
CA MET A 372 28.71 -18.53 9.25
C MET A 372 28.75 -19.53 8.10
N ARG A 373 28.33 -19.12 6.89
CA ARG A 373 28.45 -19.95 5.68
C ARG A 373 29.90 -20.29 5.32
N ALA A 374 30.80 -19.29 5.40
CA ALA A 374 32.24 -19.48 5.15
C ALA A 374 32.90 -20.39 6.19
N LEU A 375 32.40 -20.39 7.43
CA LEU A 375 32.84 -21.27 8.52
C LEU A 375 32.22 -22.67 8.44
N GLY A 376 31.49 -23.01 7.37
CA GLY A 376 30.95 -24.36 7.13
C GLY A 376 29.55 -24.60 7.72
N VAL A 377 28.91 -23.63 8.35
CA VAL A 377 27.53 -23.80 8.85
C VAL A 377 26.58 -24.08 7.70
N PRO A 378 25.72 -25.12 7.75
CA PRO A 378 24.73 -25.41 6.73
C PRO A 378 23.82 -24.21 6.43
N ARG A 379 23.38 -24.10 5.16
CA ARG A 379 22.53 -22.98 4.71
C ARG A 379 21.26 -22.86 5.55
N ASP A 380 20.57 -23.96 5.77
CA ASP A 380 19.26 -23.96 6.42
C ASP A 380 19.39 -23.58 7.90
N ILE A 381 20.41 -24.07 8.60
CA ILE A 381 20.72 -23.64 9.98
C ILE A 381 21.04 -22.14 10.02
N THR A 382 21.83 -21.65 9.05
CA THR A 382 22.14 -20.21 8.97
C THR A 382 20.86 -19.38 8.75
N GLU A 383 19.94 -19.80 7.86
CA GLU A 383 18.66 -19.10 7.66
C GLU A 383 17.78 -19.14 8.92
N MET A 384 17.78 -20.25 9.64
CA MET A 384 17.06 -20.39 10.90
C MET A 384 17.64 -19.52 12.02
N CYS A 385 18.98 -19.37 12.11
CA CYS A 385 19.60 -18.39 13.01
C CYS A 385 19.09 -16.96 12.75
N LEU A 386 18.76 -16.65 11.50
CA LEU A 386 18.21 -15.37 11.11
C LEU A 386 16.68 -15.27 11.26
N ASN A 387 15.99 -16.27 11.79
CA ASN A 387 14.52 -16.30 11.82
C ASN A 387 13.90 -15.99 10.44
N HIS A 388 14.49 -16.60 9.38
CA HIS A 388 13.89 -16.59 8.06
C HIS A 388 13.02 -17.83 7.91
N LYS A 389 11.83 -17.67 7.34
CA LYS A 389 10.99 -18.81 6.99
C LYS A 389 11.69 -19.62 5.90
N LEU A 390 11.74 -20.92 6.08
CA LEU A 390 12.11 -21.82 5.00
C LEU A 390 11.08 -21.68 3.86
N SER A 391 11.53 -21.59 2.63
CA SER A 391 10.65 -21.45 1.48
C SER A 391 10.15 -22.81 1.02
N GLY A 392 8.88 -22.88 0.62
CA GLY A 392 8.27 -24.08 0.06
C GLY A 392 7.52 -24.95 1.08
N ILE A 393 7.27 -26.19 0.69
CA ILE A 393 6.49 -27.19 1.45
C ILE A 393 7.19 -27.54 2.78
N GLU A 394 8.51 -27.59 2.81
CA GLU A 394 9.29 -27.87 4.02
C GLU A 394 8.98 -26.89 5.16
N GLY A 395 8.82 -25.60 4.86
CA GLY A 395 8.48 -24.59 5.88
C GLY A 395 7.06 -24.72 6.49
N ILE A 396 6.24 -25.64 5.97
CA ILE A 396 4.88 -25.92 6.47
C ILE A 396 4.88 -27.14 7.37
N TYR A 397 5.67 -28.16 7.06
CA TYR A 397 5.64 -29.45 7.74
C TYR A 397 6.76 -29.63 8.75
N ASP A 398 7.88 -28.92 8.61
CA ASP A 398 8.99 -28.98 9.55
C ASP A 398 8.74 -28.06 10.76
N VAL A 399 8.32 -28.66 11.87
CA VAL A 399 8.06 -27.97 13.14
C VAL A 399 9.24 -28.04 14.11
N HIS A 400 10.35 -28.71 13.71
CA HIS A 400 11.54 -28.80 14.52
C HIS A 400 12.23 -27.43 14.63
N THR A 401 12.64 -27.04 15.85
CA THR A 401 13.19 -25.70 16.11
C THR A 401 14.67 -25.58 15.78
N TYR A 402 15.36 -26.69 15.60
CA TYR A 402 16.82 -26.80 15.38
C TYR A 402 17.62 -25.97 16.39
N PHE A 403 17.16 -25.95 17.65
CA PHE A 403 17.73 -25.10 18.68
C PHE A 403 19.20 -25.44 18.96
N GLU A 404 19.55 -26.73 19.09
CA GLU A 404 20.91 -27.17 19.36
C GLU A 404 21.86 -26.90 18.19
N GLU A 405 21.42 -27.11 16.96
CA GLU A 405 22.19 -26.83 15.76
C GLU A 405 22.44 -25.32 15.61
N ARG A 406 21.44 -24.49 15.95
CA ARG A 406 21.61 -23.04 15.98
C ARG A 406 22.53 -22.57 17.11
N LYS A 407 22.48 -23.25 18.27
CA LYS A 407 23.39 -22.99 19.40
C LYS A 407 24.82 -23.23 19.00
N GLU A 408 25.07 -24.36 18.33
CA GLU A 408 26.40 -24.73 17.82
C GLU A 408 26.88 -23.70 16.77
N ALA A 409 26.05 -23.36 15.79
CA ALA A 409 26.36 -22.39 14.76
C ALA A 409 26.70 -21.00 15.32
N LEU A 410 25.91 -20.50 16.29
CA LEU A 410 26.15 -19.21 16.94
C LEU A 410 27.40 -19.27 17.86
N THR A 411 27.72 -20.45 18.43
CA THR A 411 28.94 -20.62 19.21
C THR A 411 30.18 -20.57 18.33
N ILE A 412 30.19 -21.24 17.18
CA ILE A 412 31.26 -21.13 16.17
C ILE A 412 31.44 -19.67 15.73
N TRP A 413 30.34 -18.99 15.43
CA TRP A 413 30.36 -17.61 15.02
C TRP A 413 30.87 -16.66 16.10
N SER A 414 30.43 -16.80 17.34
CA SER A 414 30.87 -15.99 18.47
C SER A 414 32.36 -16.18 18.79
N LYS A 415 32.89 -17.42 18.71
CA LYS A 415 34.31 -17.71 18.85
C LYS A 415 35.11 -16.99 17.76
N PHE A 416 34.69 -17.09 16.50
CA PHE A 416 35.33 -16.38 15.40
C PHE A 416 35.39 -14.87 15.65
N LEU A 417 34.28 -14.26 16.13
CA LEU A 417 34.28 -12.82 16.47
C LEU A 417 35.26 -12.48 17.59
N THR A 418 35.37 -13.31 18.62
CA THR A 418 36.31 -13.12 19.72
C THR A 418 37.76 -13.25 19.23
N GLU A 419 38.07 -14.17 18.33
CA GLU A 419 39.39 -14.32 17.69
C GLU A 419 39.74 -13.07 16.88
N VAL A 420 38.82 -12.61 16.03
CA VAL A 420 38.99 -11.39 15.23
C VAL A 420 39.28 -10.15 16.12
N GLU A 421 38.57 -10.04 17.23
CA GLU A 421 38.81 -8.97 18.20
C GLU A 421 40.22 -9.07 18.82
N ARG A 422 40.64 -10.26 19.27
CA ARG A 422 42.00 -10.49 19.86
C ARG A 422 43.12 -10.20 18.86
N GLU A 423 43.01 -10.73 17.63
CA GLU A 423 43.99 -10.48 16.56
C GLU A 423 44.14 -8.99 16.27
N SER A 424 43.03 -8.26 16.25
CA SER A 424 43.02 -6.85 15.98
C SER A 424 43.69 -6.00 17.08
N VAL A 425 43.98 -6.60 18.25
CA VAL A 425 44.74 -6.00 19.37
C VAL A 425 46.19 -6.53 19.41
N GLY A 426 46.59 -7.36 18.45
CA GLY A 426 47.94 -7.94 18.38
C GLY A 426 48.15 -9.14 19.30
N LEU A 427 47.07 -9.81 19.74
CA LEU A 427 47.11 -11.04 20.52
C LEU A 427 47.04 -12.25 19.57
N THR A 428 47.82 -13.32 19.87
CA THR A 428 47.87 -14.56 19.05
C THR A 428 46.52 -15.29 19.05
N PRO A 429 46.09 -15.84 17.89
CA PRO A 429 44.79 -16.57 17.78
C PRO A 429 44.88 -17.92 18.50
N ASP A 430 43.73 -18.35 19.08
CA ASP A 430 43.54 -19.75 19.52
C ASP A 430 43.33 -20.69 18.31
N ALA A 431 43.60 -21.99 18.50
CA ALA A 431 43.55 -23.00 17.43
C ALA A 431 42.21 -23.02 16.65
N VAL A 432 42.28 -23.34 15.36
CA VAL A 432 41.13 -23.46 14.44
C VAL A 432 40.07 -24.43 14.99
N ILE A 433 38.81 -23.98 15.06
CA ILE A 433 37.70 -24.79 15.58
C ILE A 433 37.10 -25.59 14.42
N PRO A 434 37.16 -26.93 14.46
CA PRO A 434 36.50 -27.76 13.43
C PRO A 434 34.99 -27.69 13.55
N VAL A 435 34.29 -27.65 12.38
CA VAL A 435 32.83 -27.78 12.32
C VAL A 435 32.44 -29.20 12.80
N SER A 436 31.50 -29.25 13.75
CA SER A 436 31.04 -30.50 14.33
C SER A 436 30.37 -31.41 13.28
N PRO A 437 30.50 -32.76 13.44
CA PRO A 437 29.80 -33.74 12.61
C PRO A 437 28.28 -33.57 12.57
N ARG A 438 27.67 -32.95 13.60
CA ARG A 438 26.24 -32.67 13.69
C ARG A 438 25.80 -31.69 12.62
N LEU A 439 26.58 -30.63 12.33
CA LEU A 439 26.31 -29.67 11.29
C LEU A 439 26.58 -30.18 9.88
N THR A 440 27.49 -31.13 9.72
CA THR A 440 27.83 -31.73 8.41
C THR A 440 26.84 -32.82 7.97
N ALA A 441 26.09 -33.43 8.90
CA ALA A 441 25.14 -34.52 8.63
C ALA A 441 23.84 -34.10 7.96
N LEU A 442 23.53 -32.79 7.92
CA LEU A 442 22.36 -32.27 7.22
C LEU A 442 22.63 -32.27 5.71
N LYS A 443 22.15 -33.32 5.02
CA LYS A 443 22.24 -33.40 3.55
C LYS A 443 21.39 -32.30 2.90
N PRO A 444 21.90 -31.58 1.90
CA PRO A 444 21.09 -30.67 1.13
C PRO A 444 19.96 -31.44 0.42
N ALA A 445 18.72 -30.96 0.54
CA ALA A 445 17.58 -31.51 -0.17
C ALA A 445 17.91 -31.58 -1.68
N ARG A 446 17.85 -32.79 -2.26
CA ARG A 446 18.05 -33.02 -3.70
C ARG A 446 16.98 -32.24 -4.44
N ARG A 447 17.36 -31.22 -5.24
CA ARG A 447 16.53 -30.67 -6.28
C ARG A 447 16.23 -31.76 -7.31
N THR A 448 15.04 -32.36 -7.22
CA THR A 448 14.48 -33.12 -8.35
C THR A 448 14.09 -32.07 -9.41
N LEU A 449 14.89 -31.92 -10.44
CA LEU A 449 14.48 -31.28 -11.68
C LEU A 449 13.36 -32.15 -12.26
N VAL A 450 12.13 -31.70 -12.13
CA VAL A 450 11.03 -32.24 -12.95
C VAL A 450 11.25 -31.66 -14.34
N THR A 451 11.86 -32.46 -15.21
CA THR A 451 11.83 -32.26 -16.64
C THR A 451 10.38 -32.53 -17.08
N THR A 452 9.63 -31.49 -17.36
CA THR A 452 8.41 -31.57 -18.17
C THR A 452 8.85 -31.72 -19.63
N ASP A 453 9.01 -32.97 -20.05
CA ASP A 453 8.94 -33.33 -21.47
C ASP A 453 7.49 -33.77 -21.78
N GLN A 454 6.95 -33.10 -22.80
CA GLN A 454 5.89 -33.52 -23.74
C GLN A 454 4.47 -33.81 -23.19
N VAL A 455 3.50 -33.04 -23.53
CA VAL A 455 2.64 -33.12 -24.78
C VAL A 455 1.91 -31.78 -24.94
#